data_607d3540a414639a9e16251d1484f928
#
_entry.id   607d3540a414639a9e16251d1484f928
#
_cell.length_a   1.000
_cell.length_b   1.000
_cell.length_c   1.000
_cell.angle_alpha   90.00
_cell.angle_beta   90.00
_cell.angle_gamma   90.00
#
_symmetry.space_group_name_H-M   'P 1'
#
loop_
_entity.id
_entity.type
_entity.pdbx_description
1 polymer ?
#
loop_
_entity_poly.entity_id
_entity_poly.type
_entity_poly.pdbx_seq_one_letter_code
_entity_poly.pdbx_strand_id
1 'polypeptide(L)'
;EKFKPINMFKQLMLLGAAAQLGIFVTFLGALWLGFAPPEAGAIGIIGGADGPTAIFLSSKLANGVNMLADGTLVKNLIGPIAIAAYSYMALVPVIQPPVINLLTTKHERKIKMRPPRSVSRLEKQLFPIIGLLLTAFIAPSALPLLGMLFFGNLLKESTVTNRLANTASNALIDTITMLLGVTVGASTQADVFLTKDSILIFGLGAFSFIIATAGGVLVAKIMNWLSPKSNPINPMIGAAGVSAVPDSARVVQNMGLKNDPTNYLLMHAMAPNVSGVIGSAVAAGTLLSFLM
;
A
#
# COMPACT_ATOMS: atom_id res chain seq x y z
N GLU A 1 -34.73 -4.52 3.66
CA GLU A 1 -33.81 -4.45 2.51
C GLU A 1 -32.65 -5.40 2.76
N LYS A 2 -32.54 -6.43 1.94
CA LYS A 2 -31.48 -7.44 2.04
C LYS A 2 -30.15 -6.78 1.69
N PHE A 3 -29.28 -6.62 2.67
CA PHE A 3 -27.91 -6.12 2.50
C PHE A 3 -27.15 -7.02 1.51
N LYS A 4 -26.87 -6.52 0.32
CA LYS A 4 -26.20 -7.30 -0.72
C LYS A 4 -24.72 -7.46 -0.34
N PRO A 5 -24.16 -8.69 -0.33
CA PRO A 5 -22.72 -8.94 -0.03
C PRO A 5 -21.73 -8.10 -0.88
N ILE A 6 -22.15 -7.73 -2.09
CA ILE A 6 -21.42 -6.84 -3.00
C ILE A 6 -21.13 -5.47 -2.36
N ASN A 7 -22.01 -4.95 -1.50
CA ASN A 7 -21.81 -3.64 -0.87
C ASN A 7 -20.67 -3.68 0.17
N MET A 8 -20.57 -4.77 0.94
CA MET A 8 -19.49 -4.91 1.93
C MET A 8 -18.12 -5.02 1.26
N PHE A 9 -17.97 -5.77 0.17
CA PHE A 9 -16.73 -5.87 -0.57
C PHE A 9 -16.30 -4.51 -1.14
N LYS A 10 -17.21 -3.76 -1.76
CA LYS A 10 -16.94 -2.39 -2.24
C LYS A 10 -16.50 -1.47 -1.11
N GLN A 11 -17.14 -1.57 0.06
CA GLN A 11 -16.76 -0.79 1.24
C GLN A 11 -15.33 -1.10 1.69
N LEU A 12 -14.97 -2.37 1.75
CA LEU A 12 -13.60 -2.78 2.14
C LEU A 12 -12.55 -2.31 1.13
N MET A 13 -12.86 -2.31 -0.17
CA MET A 13 -11.98 -1.77 -1.21
C MET A 13 -11.75 -0.27 -1.06
N LEU A 14 -12.77 0.51 -0.68
CA LEU A 14 -12.62 1.94 -0.43
C LEU A 14 -11.68 2.26 0.74
N LEU A 15 -11.56 1.38 1.73
CA LEU A 15 -10.62 1.56 2.84
C LEU A 15 -9.15 1.49 2.38
N GLY A 16 -8.84 0.65 1.39
CA GLY A 16 -7.52 0.63 0.76
C GLY A 16 -7.21 1.95 0.04
N ALA A 17 -8.18 2.48 -0.71
CA ALA A 17 -8.03 3.78 -1.35
C ALA A 17 -7.87 4.92 -0.34
N ALA A 18 -8.60 4.88 0.79
CA ALA A 18 -8.51 5.88 1.85
C ALA A 18 -7.12 5.95 2.50
N ALA A 19 -6.46 4.82 2.67
CA ALA A 19 -5.11 4.78 3.21
C ALA A 19 -4.06 5.44 2.27
N GLN A 20 -4.38 5.60 0.97
CA GLN A 20 -3.49 6.31 0.03
C GLN A 20 -3.43 7.82 0.28
N LEU A 21 -4.23 8.38 1.17
CA LEU A 21 -4.07 9.77 1.65
C LEU A 21 -2.63 10.05 2.13
N GLY A 22 -1.94 9.05 2.68
CA GLY A 22 -0.54 9.14 3.04
C GLY A 22 0.36 9.57 1.87
N ILE A 23 0.14 9.04 0.66
CA ILE A 23 0.91 9.38 -0.54
C ILE A 23 0.76 10.86 -0.87
N PHE A 24 -0.48 11.37 -0.89
CA PHE A 24 -0.74 12.76 -1.23
C PHE A 24 -0.17 13.74 -0.20
N VAL A 25 -0.32 13.40 1.09
CA VAL A 25 0.23 14.24 2.17
C VAL A 25 1.76 14.26 2.11
N THR A 26 2.40 13.14 1.81
CA THR A 26 3.87 13.08 1.66
C THR A 26 4.33 13.86 0.45
N PHE A 27 3.63 13.74 -0.68
CA PHE A 27 3.91 14.51 -1.90
C PHE A 27 3.86 16.02 -1.64
N LEU A 28 2.77 16.49 -1.05
CA LEU A 28 2.60 17.91 -0.72
C LEU A 28 3.63 18.38 0.33
N GLY A 29 3.91 17.54 1.32
CA GLY A 29 4.94 17.82 2.32
C GLY A 29 6.35 17.93 1.72
N ALA A 30 6.68 17.06 0.75
CA ALA A 30 7.95 17.11 0.05
C ALA A 30 8.07 18.38 -0.80
N LEU A 31 7.02 18.78 -1.52
CA LEU A 31 6.98 20.05 -2.24
C LEU A 31 7.18 21.25 -1.30
N TRP A 32 6.52 21.24 -0.15
CA TRP A 32 6.67 22.29 0.86
C TRP A 32 8.07 22.37 1.47
N LEU A 33 8.78 21.25 1.56
CA LEU A 33 10.17 21.18 2.00
C LEU A 33 11.19 21.58 0.91
N GLY A 34 10.72 21.91 -0.30
CA GLY A 34 11.54 22.41 -1.39
C GLY A 34 12.12 21.34 -2.33
N PHE A 35 11.60 20.11 -2.28
CA PHE A 35 11.94 19.10 -3.29
C PHE A 35 11.27 19.44 -4.63
N ALA A 36 11.95 19.14 -5.73
CA ALA A 36 11.39 19.31 -7.07
C ALA A 36 10.18 18.37 -7.28
N PRO A 37 9.22 18.72 -8.16
CA PRO A 37 8.01 17.91 -8.35
C PRO A 37 8.26 16.42 -8.64
N PRO A 38 9.22 16.01 -9.51
CA PRO A 38 9.55 14.59 -9.69
C PRO A 38 10.12 13.95 -8.43
N GLU A 39 11.00 14.64 -7.70
CA GLU A 39 11.56 14.18 -6.43
C GLU A 39 10.46 14.00 -5.38
N ALA A 40 9.58 14.99 -5.27
CA ALA A 40 8.43 14.95 -4.36
C ALA A 40 7.47 13.81 -4.70
N GLY A 41 7.26 13.51 -5.99
CA GLY A 41 6.47 12.36 -6.44
C GLY A 41 7.09 11.04 -6.00
N ALA A 42 8.41 10.91 -6.16
CA ALA A 42 9.15 9.73 -5.71
C ALA A 42 9.15 9.57 -4.17
N ILE A 43 9.24 10.66 -3.42
CA ILE A 43 9.13 10.65 -1.95
C ILE A 43 7.69 10.34 -1.51
N GLY A 44 6.72 10.89 -2.21
CA GLY A 44 5.29 10.76 -1.90
C GLY A 44 4.84 9.31 -1.74
N ILE A 45 5.35 8.42 -2.60
CA ILE A 45 4.93 7.02 -2.62
C ILE A 45 5.28 6.24 -1.33
N ILE A 46 6.23 6.74 -0.53
CA ILE A 46 6.58 6.16 0.79
C ILE A 46 5.32 6.10 1.68
N GLY A 47 4.43 7.09 1.54
CA GLY A 47 3.16 7.14 2.28
C GLY A 47 2.21 5.98 2.01
N GLY A 48 2.39 5.25 0.91
CA GLY A 48 1.68 4.00 0.64
C GLY A 48 2.23 2.79 1.40
N ALA A 49 3.45 2.89 1.95
CA ALA A 49 4.21 1.80 2.58
C ALA A 49 4.36 0.57 1.65
N ASP A 50 4.72 0.83 0.40
CA ASP A 50 4.92 -0.16 -0.66
C ASP A 50 6.35 -0.04 -1.18
N GLY A 51 7.25 -0.88 -0.64
CA GLY A 51 8.69 -0.84 -0.95
C GLY A 51 9.01 -1.04 -2.44
N PRO A 52 8.50 -2.10 -3.09
CA PRO A 52 8.74 -2.31 -4.52
C PRO A 52 8.26 -1.16 -5.41
N THR A 53 7.07 -0.62 -5.13
CA THR A 53 6.52 0.53 -5.85
C THR A 53 7.35 1.79 -5.61
N ALA A 54 7.87 1.99 -4.39
CA ALA A 54 8.75 3.12 -4.06
C ALA A 54 10.06 3.06 -4.85
N ILE A 55 10.68 1.88 -4.99
CA ILE A 55 11.88 1.69 -5.82
C ILE A 55 11.57 1.94 -7.29
N PHE A 56 10.47 1.36 -7.80
CA PHE A 56 10.05 1.55 -9.18
C PHE A 56 9.90 3.03 -9.53
N LEU A 57 9.15 3.78 -8.71
CA LEU A 57 8.88 5.18 -8.98
C LEU A 57 10.14 6.05 -8.82
N SER A 58 10.93 5.84 -7.76
CA SER A 58 12.16 6.60 -7.54
C SER A 58 13.21 6.36 -8.62
N SER A 59 13.32 5.13 -9.15
CA SER A 59 14.20 4.83 -10.28
C SER A 59 13.81 5.54 -11.58
N LYS A 60 12.57 5.99 -11.69
CA LYS A 60 12.07 6.75 -12.84
C LYS A 60 12.13 8.26 -12.61
N LEU A 61 11.75 8.75 -11.45
CA LEU A 61 11.58 10.17 -11.17
C LEU A 61 12.75 10.83 -10.43
N ALA A 62 13.52 10.07 -9.62
CA ALA A 62 14.56 10.62 -8.72
C ALA A 62 15.86 9.81 -8.83
N ASN A 63 16.34 9.61 -10.06
CA ASN A 63 17.47 8.72 -10.39
C ASN A 63 18.82 9.44 -10.53
N GLY A 64 18.88 10.76 -10.40
CA GLY A 64 20.08 11.54 -10.59
C GLY A 64 20.50 11.75 -12.06
N VAL A 65 19.69 11.31 -13.02
CA VAL A 65 20.00 11.41 -14.47
C VAL A 65 19.01 12.29 -15.20
N ASN A 66 17.75 12.31 -14.77
CA ASN A 66 16.70 13.11 -15.40
C ASN A 66 16.98 14.59 -15.20
N MET A 67 16.59 15.42 -16.19
CA MET A 67 16.72 16.87 -16.12
C MET A 67 15.37 17.50 -15.77
N LEU A 68 15.42 18.52 -14.90
CA LEU A 68 14.28 19.38 -14.61
C LEU A 68 14.08 20.42 -15.72
N ALA A 69 12.94 21.08 -15.73
CA ALA A 69 12.61 22.11 -16.74
C ALA A 69 13.59 23.32 -16.73
N ASP A 70 14.27 23.55 -15.62
CA ASP A 70 15.29 24.59 -15.46
C ASP A 70 16.69 24.14 -15.89
N GLY A 71 16.84 22.91 -16.40
CA GLY A 71 18.11 22.33 -16.81
C GLY A 71 18.96 21.74 -15.69
N THR A 72 18.49 21.74 -14.44
CA THR A 72 19.17 21.05 -13.33
C THR A 72 18.85 19.57 -13.31
N LEU A 73 19.78 18.74 -12.77
CA LEU A 73 19.53 17.31 -12.60
C LEU A 73 18.67 17.06 -11.36
N VAL A 74 17.73 16.13 -11.46
CA VAL A 74 17.04 15.62 -10.27
C VAL A 74 18.05 14.93 -9.34
N LYS A 75 17.79 14.99 -8.03
CA LYS A 75 18.62 14.30 -7.05
C LYS A 75 18.47 12.78 -7.18
N ASN A 76 19.55 12.05 -6.90
CA ASN A 76 19.48 10.60 -6.74
C ASN A 76 18.99 10.27 -5.33
N LEU A 77 17.69 9.95 -5.21
CA LEU A 77 17.04 9.65 -3.96
C LEU A 77 16.58 8.17 -3.86
N ILE A 78 17.00 7.31 -4.80
CA ILE A 78 16.60 5.90 -4.84
C ILE A 78 16.94 5.21 -3.52
N GLY A 79 18.18 5.31 -3.06
CA GLY A 79 18.64 4.69 -1.80
C GLY A 79 17.83 5.16 -0.58
N PRO A 80 17.81 6.46 -0.29
CA PRO A 80 17.04 7.00 0.83
C PRO A 80 15.56 6.63 0.80
N ILE A 81 14.89 6.70 -0.36
CA ILE A 81 13.49 6.35 -0.52
C ILE A 81 13.24 4.86 -0.30
N ALA A 82 14.08 3.99 -0.89
CA ALA A 82 13.97 2.55 -0.73
C ALA A 82 14.12 2.14 0.74
N ILE A 83 15.14 2.64 1.42
CA ILE A 83 15.37 2.32 2.84
C ILE A 83 14.24 2.85 3.71
N ALA A 84 13.78 4.08 3.49
CA ALA A 84 12.64 4.63 4.21
C ALA A 84 11.40 3.74 4.05
N ALA A 85 11.03 3.40 2.80
CA ALA A 85 9.84 2.58 2.52
C ALA A 85 9.91 1.21 3.20
N TYR A 86 11.03 0.48 3.07
CA TYR A 86 11.20 -0.83 3.71
C TYR A 86 11.27 -0.74 5.24
N SER A 87 11.94 0.30 5.78
CA SER A 87 11.98 0.52 7.23
C SER A 87 10.59 0.73 7.80
N TYR A 88 9.72 1.50 7.14
CA TYR A 88 8.35 1.69 7.60
C TYR A 88 7.48 0.45 7.43
N MET A 89 7.69 -0.37 6.40
CA MET A 89 7.05 -1.68 6.32
C MET A 89 7.40 -2.54 7.54
N ALA A 90 8.67 -2.60 7.92
CA ALA A 90 9.11 -3.36 9.10
C ALA A 90 8.56 -2.77 10.42
N LEU A 91 8.33 -1.45 10.48
CA LEU A 91 7.82 -0.76 11.67
C LEU A 91 6.28 -0.77 11.77
N VAL A 92 5.56 -1.34 10.81
CA VAL A 92 4.09 -1.46 10.84
C VAL A 92 3.56 -1.99 12.18
N PRO A 93 4.10 -3.09 12.75
CA PRO A 93 3.61 -3.61 14.02
C PRO A 93 3.82 -2.68 15.22
N VAL A 94 4.72 -1.71 15.10
CA VAL A 94 5.06 -0.75 16.15
C VAL A 94 4.23 0.53 16.01
N ILE A 95 4.10 1.06 14.79
CA ILE A 95 3.47 2.37 14.52
C ILE A 95 1.93 2.27 14.48
N GLN A 96 1.38 1.22 13.87
CA GLN A 96 -0.08 1.13 13.70
C GLN A 96 -0.86 0.97 15.01
N PRO A 97 -0.47 0.11 15.97
CA PRO A 97 -1.28 -0.11 17.17
C PRO A 97 -1.53 1.15 18.00
N PRO A 98 -0.56 2.03 18.28
CA PRO A 98 -0.82 3.31 18.95
C PRO A 98 -1.83 4.18 18.22
N VAL A 99 -1.69 4.32 16.90
CA VAL A 99 -2.60 5.14 16.06
C VAL A 99 -4.02 4.57 16.09
N ILE A 100 -4.16 3.25 15.92
CA ILE A 100 -5.46 2.58 15.99
C ILE A 100 -6.08 2.76 17.39
N ASN A 101 -5.29 2.59 18.46
CA ASN A 101 -5.79 2.74 19.82
C ASN A 101 -6.26 4.17 20.13
N LEU A 102 -5.58 5.17 19.59
CA LEU A 102 -5.95 6.58 19.74
C LEU A 102 -7.28 6.88 19.04
N LEU A 103 -7.48 6.31 17.86
CA LEU A 103 -8.63 6.62 17.01
C LEU A 103 -9.84 5.72 17.22
N THR A 104 -9.72 4.60 17.94
CA THR A 104 -10.81 3.65 18.14
C THR A 104 -11.12 3.43 19.63
N THR A 105 -12.39 3.26 19.95
CA THR A 105 -12.85 2.91 21.30
C THR A 105 -12.73 1.40 21.54
N LYS A 106 -12.72 0.98 22.81
CA LYS A 106 -12.72 -0.45 23.18
C LYS A 106 -13.95 -1.19 22.62
N HIS A 107 -15.08 -0.50 22.50
CA HIS A 107 -16.30 -1.07 21.93
C HIS A 107 -16.15 -1.32 20.42
N GLU A 108 -15.65 -0.34 19.67
CA GLU A 108 -15.42 -0.45 18.23
C GLU A 108 -14.45 -1.59 17.88
N ARG A 109 -13.41 -1.79 18.69
CA ARG A 109 -12.41 -2.85 18.49
C ARG A 109 -12.98 -4.28 18.66
N LYS A 110 -14.07 -4.43 19.40
CA LYS A 110 -14.76 -5.71 19.62
C LYS A 110 -15.83 -6.01 18.57
N ILE A 111 -16.07 -5.14 17.60
CA ILE A 111 -17.03 -5.39 16.52
C ILE A 111 -16.61 -6.63 15.74
N LYS A 112 -17.49 -7.64 15.74
CA LYS A 112 -17.34 -8.87 14.93
C LYS A 112 -18.01 -8.68 13.58
N MET A 113 -17.27 -8.98 12.53
CA MET A 113 -17.79 -8.88 11.17
C MET A 113 -18.34 -10.23 10.69
N ARG A 114 -19.36 -10.17 9.84
CA ARG A 114 -19.90 -11.38 9.21
C ARG A 114 -18.87 -11.96 8.24
N PRO A 115 -18.78 -13.30 8.13
CA PRO A 115 -17.87 -13.93 7.19
C PRO A 115 -18.07 -13.39 5.75
N PRO A 116 -17.00 -13.20 4.97
CA PRO A 116 -17.11 -12.79 3.58
C PRO A 116 -17.86 -13.86 2.77
N ARG A 117 -18.49 -13.45 1.67
CA ARG A 117 -19.14 -14.40 0.76
C ARG A 117 -18.13 -15.34 0.11
N SER A 118 -18.57 -16.52 -0.25
CA SER A 118 -17.79 -17.39 -1.14
C SER A 118 -17.71 -16.78 -2.54
N VAL A 119 -16.51 -16.78 -3.11
CA VAL A 119 -16.24 -16.29 -4.47
C VAL A 119 -16.13 -17.48 -5.41
N SER A 120 -16.83 -17.43 -6.54
CA SER A 120 -16.79 -18.50 -7.53
C SER A 120 -15.43 -18.56 -8.23
N ARG A 121 -15.10 -19.72 -8.81
CA ARG A 121 -13.86 -19.91 -9.55
C ARG A 121 -13.76 -18.96 -10.76
N LEU A 122 -14.86 -18.77 -11.46
CA LEU A 122 -14.91 -17.86 -12.62
C LEU A 122 -14.65 -16.42 -12.22
N GLU A 123 -15.22 -15.94 -11.09
CA GLU A 123 -14.95 -14.59 -10.58
C GLU A 123 -13.47 -14.38 -10.25
N LYS A 124 -12.81 -15.39 -9.67
CA LYS A 124 -11.38 -15.34 -9.35
C LYS A 124 -10.48 -15.26 -10.59
N GLN A 125 -10.86 -15.95 -11.66
CA GLN A 125 -10.11 -15.96 -12.93
C GLN A 125 -10.38 -14.69 -13.75
N LEU A 126 -11.59 -14.16 -13.73
CA LEU A 126 -11.94 -12.92 -14.46
C LEU A 126 -11.38 -11.67 -13.78
N PHE A 127 -11.24 -11.68 -12.46
CA PHE A 127 -10.76 -10.52 -11.70
C PHE A 127 -9.41 -9.97 -12.22
N PRO A 128 -8.35 -10.79 -12.39
CA PRO A 128 -7.07 -10.28 -12.89
C PRO A 128 -7.13 -9.80 -14.34
N ILE A 129 -7.95 -10.42 -15.19
CA ILE A 129 -8.11 -10.00 -16.59
C ILE A 129 -8.79 -8.64 -16.66
N ILE A 130 -9.91 -8.48 -15.96
CA ILE A 130 -10.65 -7.20 -15.91
C ILE A 130 -9.79 -6.13 -15.25
N GLY A 131 -9.09 -6.46 -14.16
CA GLY A 131 -8.20 -5.54 -13.46
C GLY A 131 -7.06 -5.05 -14.37
N LEU A 132 -6.45 -5.94 -15.16
CA LEU A 132 -5.41 -5.58 -16.11
C LEU A 132 -5.94 -4.63 -17.19
N LEU A 133 -7.10 -4.93 -17.77
CA LEU A 133 -7.73 -4.08 -18.78
C LEU A 133 -8.07 -2.70 -18.22
N LEU A 134 -8.66 -2.63 -17.04
CA LEU A 134 -8.96 -1.36 -16.37
C LEU A 134 -7.68 -0.54 -16.11
N THR A 135 -6.61 -1.21 -15.68
CA THR A 135 -5.31 -0.55 -15.47
C THR A 135 -4.77 0.02 -16.77
N ALA A 136 -4.84 -0.72 -17.86
CA ALA A 136 -4.37 -0.27 -19.18
C ALA A 136 -5.10 1.01 -19.65
N PHE A 137 -6.39 1.14 -19.33
CA PHE A 137 -7.17 2.31 -19.71
C PHE A 137 -7.02 3.49 -18.75
N ILE A 138 -6.94 3.25 -17.43
CA ILE A 138 -6.98 4.31 -16.41
C ILE A 138 -5.57 4.81 -16.06
N ALA A 139 -4.61 3.91 -15.92
CA ALA A 139 -3.25 4.22 -15.49
C ALA A 139 -2.22 3.36 -16.25
N PRO A 140 -1.98 3.62 -17.56
CA PRO A 140 -1.07 2.80 -18.38
C PRO A 140 0.35 2.71 -17.80
N SER A 141 0.83 3.77 -17.18
CA SER A 141 2.17 3.79 -16.53
C SER A 141 2.27 2.88 -15.29
N ALA A 142 1.14 2.40 -14.74
CA ALA A 142 1.10 1.41 -13.68
C ALA A 142 1.16 -0.04 -14.18
N LEU A 143 1.09 -0.27 -15.50
CA LEU A 143 1.08 -1.62 -16.09
C LEU A 143 2.26 -2.51 -15.67
N PRO A 144 3.51 -2.03 -15.55
CA PRO A 144 4.60 -2.88 -15.08
C PRO A 144 4.36 -3.46 -13.67
N LEU A 145 3.74 -2.69 -12.77
CA LEU A 145 3.43 -3.12 -11.41
C LEU A 145 2.17 -3.99 -11.35
N LEU A 146 1.05 -3.45 -11.80
CA LEU A 146 -0.26 -4.12 -11.72
C LEU A 146 -0.36 -5.28 -12.71
N GLY A 147 0.31 -5.19 -13.87
CA GLY A 147 0.36 -6.28 -14.82
C GLY A 147 0.98 -7.54 -14.22
N MET A 148 2.09 -7.40 -13.50
CA MET A 148 2.73 -8.54 -12.81
C MET A 148 1.91 -9.05 -11.64
N LEU A 149 1.23 -8.17 -10.89
CA LEU A 149 0.29 -8.56 -9.83
C LEU A 149 -0.84 -9.42 -10.40
N PHE A 150 -1.50 -8.95 -11.45
CA PHE A 150 -2.63 -9.66 -12.08
C PHE A 150 -2.19 -10.92 -12.80
N PHE A 151 -1.01 -10.91 -13.45
CA PHE A 151 -0.43 -12.09 -14.06
C PHE A 151 -0.14 -13.18 -13.01
N GLY A 152 0.47 -12.83 -11.88
CA GLY A 152 0.72 -13.78 -10.79
C GLY A 152 -0.58 -14.34 -10.21
N ASN A 153 -1.61 -13.50 -10.06
CA ASN A 153 -2.94 -13.93 -9.62
C ASN A 153 -3.57 -14.90 -10.64
N LEU A 154 -3.46 -14.62 -11.93
CA LEU A 154 -3.98 -15.50 -12.99
C LEU A 154 -3.25 -16.86 -13.00
N LEU A 155 -1.93 -16.89 -12.83
CA LEU A 155 -1.16 -18.14 -12.72
C LEU A 155 -1.68 -19.03 -11.57
N LYS A 156 -2.01 -18.42 -10.44
CA LYS A 156 -2.53 -19.11 -9.26
C LYS A 156 -3.98 -19.61 -9.47
N GLU A 157 -4.86 -18.74 -9.92
CA GLU A 157 -6.30 -19.03 -10.00
C GLU A 157 -6.68 -19.85 -11.26
N SER A 158 -5.80 -19.96 -12.24
CA SER A 158 -5.99 -20.85 -13.40
C SER A 158 -6.04 -22.32 -13.01
N THR A 159 -5.36 -22.68 -11.90
CA THR A 159 -5.17 -24.06 -11.41
C THR A 159 -4.37 -24.99 -12.33
N VAL A 160 -4.10 -24.60 -13.57
CA VAL A 160 -3.31 -25.38 -14.54
C VAL A 160 -1.82 -25.07 -14.40
N THR A 161 -1.47 -23.85 -13.96
CA THR A 161 -0.10 -23.35 -13.82
C THR A 161 0.40 -23.29 -12.39
N ASN A 162 -0.13 -24.13 -11.50
CA ASN A 162 0.23 -24.14 -10.07
C ASN A 162 1.74 -24.27 -9.81
N ARG A 163 2.45 -25.05 -10.65
CA ARG A 163 3.91 -25.18 -10.55
C ARG A 163 4.61 -23.84 -10.77
N LEU A 164 4.19 -23.07 -11.79
CA LEU A 164 4.75 -21.75 -12.07
C LEU A 164 4.38 -20.73 -11.00
N ALA A 165 3.14 -20.77 -10.50
CA ALA A 165 2.72 -19.94 -9.38
C ALA A 165 3.56 -20.19 -8.13
N ASN A 166 3.84 -21.46 -7.81
CA ASN A 166 4.70 -21.84 -6.69
C ASN A 166 6.15 -21.38 -6.89
N THR A 167 6.70 -21.51 -8.09
CA THR A 167 8.05 -21.02 -8.39
C THR A 167 8.12 -19.51 -8.25
N ALA A 168 7.13 -18.79 -8.75
CA ALA A 168 7.08 -17.34 -8.66
C ALA A 168 6.94 -16.84 -7.22
N SER A 169 6.12 -17.49 -6.40
CA SER A 169 5.84 -17.09 -5.02
C SER A 169 6.90 -17.54 -4.00
N ASN A 170 7.88 -18.33 -4.39
CA ASN A 170 8.95 -18.82 -3.53
C ASN A 170 10.32 -18.52 -4.18
N ALA A 171 10.85 -19.44 -4.97
CA ALA A 171 12.23 -19.35 -5.47
C ALA A 171 12.53 -18.05 -6.26
N LEU A 172 11.60 -17.61 -7.11
CA LEU A 172 11.80 -16.39 -7.90
C LEU A 172 11.75 -15.14 -7.01
N ILE A 173 10.76 -15.03 -6.13
CA ILE A 173 10.64 -13.88 -5.23
C ILE A 173 11.84 -13.78 -4.27
N ASP A 174 12.31 -14.91 -3.73
CA ASP A 174 13.47 -14.96 -2.83
C ASP A 174 14.74 -14.49 -3.55
N THR A 175 14.97 -14.98 -4.78
CA THR A 175 16.11 -14.58 -5.61
C THR A 175 16.08 -13.08 -5.91
N ILE A 176 14.92 -12.56 -6.34
CA ILE A 176 14.76 -11.13 -6.64
C ILE A 176 14.93 -10.30 -5.37
N THR A 177 14.41 -10.75 -4.23
CA THR A 177 14.56 -10.05 -2.94
C THR A 177 16.02 -9.95 -2.52
N MET A 178 16.81 -11.03 -2.68
CA MET A 178 18.25 -10.99 -2.42
C MET A 178 18.98 -9.99 -3.33
N LEU A 179 18.73 -10.04 -4.64
CA LEU A 179 19.35 -9.12 -5.59
C LEU A 179 18.98 -7.66 -5.29
N LEU A 180 17.72 -7.41 -4.98
CA LEU A 180 17.21 -6.10 -4.61
C LEU A 180 17.87 -5.61 -3.31
N GLY A 181 17.95 -6.46 -2.28
CA GLY A 181 18.60 -6.11 -1.02
C GLY A 181 20.07 -5.75 -1.19
N VAL A 182 20.81 -6.51 -1.99
CA VAL A 182 22.23 -6.22 -2.32
C VAL A 182 22.34 -4.90 -3.09
N THR A 183 21.49 -4.68 -4.10
CA THR A 183 21.54 -3.48 -4.94
C THR A 183 21.20 -2.22 -4.14
N VAL A 184 20.14 -2.27 -3.33
CA VAL A 184 19.73 -1.16 -2.45
C VAL A 184 20.81 -0.91 -1.39
N GLY A 185 21.34 -1.97 -0.77
CA GLY A 185 22.45 -1.83 0.18
C GLY A 185 23.69 -1.19 -0.43
N ALA A 186 24.06 -1.59 -1.64
CA ALA A 186 25.19 -1.01 -2.38
C ALA A 186 24.97 0.47 -2.76
N SER A 187 23.73 0.88 -2.98
CA SER A 187 23.38 2.29 -3.27
C SER A 187 23.36 3.17 -2.01
N THR A 188 23.51 2.59 -0.81
CA THR A 188 23.45 3.29 0.47
C THR A 188 24.84 3.70 0.91
N GLN A 189 25.48 4.57 0.15
CA GLN A 189 26.76 5.15 0.53
C GLN A 189 26.54 6.27 1.56
N ALA A 190 27.48 6.47 2.47
CA ALA A 190 27.33 7.41 3.59
C ALA A 190 27.15 8.87 3.12
N ASP A 191 27.80 9.25 2.03
CA ASP A 191 27.70 10.56 1.40
C ASP A 191 26.34 10.83 0.75
N VAL A 192 25.66 9.79 0.30
CA VAL A 192 24.30 9.87 -0.28
C VAL A 192 23.24 9.74 0.81
N PHE A 193 23.47 8.87 1.80
CA PHE A 193 22.47 8.52 2.80
C PHE A 193 22.44 9.47 4.00
N LEU A 194 23.61 9.91 4.50
CA LEU A 194 23.71 10.80 5.66
C LEU A 194 23.58 12.28 5.25
N THR A 195 22.56 12.60 4.49
CA THR A 195 22.26 13.95 4.00
C THR A 195 21.05 14.54 4.71
N LYS A 196 20.92 15.87 4.68
CA LYS A 196 19.73 16.57 5.15
C LYS A 196 18.46 16.05 4.47
N ASP A 197 18.54 15.79 3.15
CA ASP A 197 17.41 15.29 2.36
C ASP A 197 16.93 13.93 2.84
N SER A 198 17.84 13.02 3.16
CA SER A 198 17.50 11.71 3.73
C SER A 198 16.77 11.82 5.07
N ILE A 199 17.23 12.69 5.96
CA ILE A 199 16.57 12.92 7.25
C ILE A 199 15.15 13.46 7.04
N LEU A 200 14.97 14.39 6.11
CA LEU A 200 13.64 14.93 5.75
C LEU A 200 12.74 13.84 5.16
N ILE A 201 13.26 12.99 4.27
CA ILE A 201 12.54 11.86 3.69
C ILE A 201 12.09 10.89 4.78
N PHE A 202 12.95 10.55 5.74
CA PHE A 202 12.58 9.71 6.88
C PHE A 202 11.52 10.37 7.75
N GLY A 203 11.66 11.65 8.08
CA GLY A 203 10.67 12.38 8.86
C GLY A 203 9.29 12.40 8.19
N LEU A 204 9.25 12.72 6.90
CA LEU A 204 8.03 12.70 6.09
C LEU A 204 7.41 11.30 6.00
N GLY A 205 8.24 10.27 5.79
CA GLY A 205 7.78 8.89 5.72
C GLY A 205 7.07 8.45 7.00
N ALA A 206 7.67 8.73 8.18
CA ALA A 206 7.05 8.41 9.47
C ALA A 206 5.71 9.11 9.64
N PHE A 207 5.66 10.40 9.36
CA PHE A 207 4.45 11.20 9.47
C PHE A 207 3.35 10.74 8.53
N SER A 208 3.70 10.47 7.27
CA SER A 208 2.74 10.00 6.27
C SER A 208 2.15 8.64 6.59
N PHE A 209 2.96 7.74 7.16
CA PHE A 209 2.50 6.43 7.58
C PHE A 209 1.46 6.49 8.70
N ILE A 210 1.65 7.42 9.65
CA ILE A 210 0.66 7.71 10.70
C ILE A 210 -0.65 8.23 10.05
N ILE A 211 -0.55 9.15 9.09
CA ILE A 211 -1.72 9.72 8.39
C ILE A 211 -2.42 8.66 7.54
N ALA A 212 -1.68 7.81 6.82
CA ALA A 212 -2.26 6.72 6.04
C ALA A 212 -3.07 5.76 6.92
N THR A 213 -2.50 5.36 8.06
CA THR A 213 -3.19 4.52 9.05
C THR A 213 -4.43 5.22 9.61
N ALA A 214 -4.29 6.50 10.00
CA ALA A 214 -5.38 7.31 10.54
C ALA A 214 -6.49 7.49 9.50
N GLY A 215 -6.14 7.81 8.26
CA GLY A 215 -7.09 8.00 7.15
C GLY A 215 -7.95 6.76 6.92
N GLY A 216 -7.32 5.58 6.85
CA GLY A 216 -8.05 4.32 6.72
C GLY A 216 -9.04 4.07 7.86
N VAL A 217 -8.59 4.25 9.12
CA VAL A 217 -9.44 4.08 10.31
C VAL A 217 -10.58 5.09 10.34
N LEU A 218 -10.32 6.36 10.06
CA LEU A 218 -11.33 7.42 10.07
C LEU A 218 -12.39 7.20 8.98
N VAL A 219 -11.98 6.81 7.78
CA VAL A 219 -12.93 6.49 6.71
C VAL A 219 -13.79 5.28 7.08
N ALA A 220 -13.23 4.25 7.74
CA ALA A 220 -14.03 3.14 8.26
C ALA A 220 -15.08 3.61 9.28
N LYS A 221 -14.75 4.58 10.14
CA LYS A 221 -15.72 5.17 11.09
C LYS A 221 -16.79 5.98 10.36
N ILE A 222 -16.42 6.81 9.39
CA ILE A 222 -17.36 7.57 8.56
C ILE A 222 -18.31 6.60 7.83
N MET A 223 -17.80 5.50 7.28
CA MET A 223 -18.62 4.50 6.64
C MET A 223 -19.61 3.85 7.61
N ASN A 224 -19.21 3.58 8.85
CA ASN A 224 -20.13 3.10 9.88
C ASN A 224 -21.21 4.12 10.23
N TRP A 225 -20.87 5.41 10.21
CA TRP A 225 -21.85 6.47 10.45
C TRP A 225 -22.88 6.60 9.32
N LEU A 226 -22.43 6.38 8.06
CA LEU A 226 -23.28 6.43 6.87
C LEU A 226 -24.02 5.11 6.59
N SER A 227 -23.62 4.00 7.20
CA SER A 227 -24.13 2.67 6.94
C SER A 227 -25.18 2.23 7.99
N PRO A 228 -26.11 1.32 7.62
CA PRO A 228 -27.07 0.77 8.58
C PRO A 228 -26.35 0.08 9.75
N LYS A 229 -26.85 0.30 10.97
CA LYS A 229 -26.31 -0.29 12.22
C LYS A 229 -26.36 -1.83 12.28
N SER A 230 -27.05 -2.47 11.34
CA SER A 230 -27.21 -3.93 11.29
C SER A 230 -25.95 -4.70 10.85
N ASN A 231 -24.96 -4.02 10.25
CA ASN A 231 -23.71 -4.66 9.80
C ASN A 231 -22.52 -3.70 9.90
N PRO A 232 -22.07 -3.39 11.14
CA PRO A 232 -20.98 -2.46 11.34
C PRO A 232 -19.66 -3.07 10.87
N ILE A 233 -18.79 -2.22 10.30
CA ILE A 233 -17.42 -2.54 9.96
C ILE A 233 -16.56 -2.29 11.21
N ASN A 234 -15.63 -3.20 11.52
CA ASN A 234 -14.64 -2.93 12.55
C ASN A 234 -13.65 -1.86 12.05
N PRO A 235 -13.57 -0.67 12.68
CA PRO A 235 -12.74 0.42 12.16
C PRO A 235 -11.25 0.09 12.06
N MET A 236 -10.74 -0.87 12.85
CA MET A 236 -9.35 -1.31 12.77
C MET A 236 -8.97 -1.82 11.38
N ILE A 237 -9.95 -2.37 10.63
CA ILE A 237 -9.70 -2.88 9.27
C ILE A 237 -9.22 -1.79 8.31
N GLY A 238 -9.62 -0.53 8.55
CA GLY A 238 -9.15 0.61 7.77
C GLY A 238 -7.63 0.78 7.80
N ALA A 239 -7.00 0.46 8.92
CA ALA A 239 -5.54 0.49 9.03
C ALA A 239 -4.84 -0.51 8.10
N ALA A 240 -5.51 -1.62 7.77
CA ALA A 240 -4.99 -2.61 6.83
C ALA A 240 -4.95 -2.10 5.38
N GLY A 241 -5.60 -0.95 5.08
CA GLY A 241 -5.52 -0.31 3.77
C GLY A 241 -4.13 0.21 3.41
N VAL A 242 -3.23 0.36 4.37
CA VAL A 242 -1.81 0.61 4.13
C VAL A 242 -1.20 -0.61 3.41
N SER A 243 -0.45 -0.36 2.33
CA SER A 243 -0.04 -1.40 1.37
C SER A 243 1.04 -2.38 1.86
N ALA A 244 1.46 -2.32 3.13
CA ALA A 244 2.38 -3.29 3.72
C ALA A 244 1.72 -4.67 3.87
N VAL A 245 1.77 -5.46 2.81
CA VAL A 245 1.11 -6.78 2.72
C VAL A 245 2.08 -7.89 3.14
N PRO A 246 1.67 -8.82 4.00
CA PRO A 246 0.38 -8.91 4.71
C PRO A 246 0.43 -8.29 6.12
N ASP A 247 1.46 -7.53 6.46
CA ASP A 247 1.78 -7.14 7.85
C ASP A 247 0.71 -6.25 8.48
N SER A 248 0.20 -5.23 7.77
CA SER A 248 -0.89 -4.40 8.31
C SER A 248 -2.17 -5.21 8.59
N ALA A 249 -2.49 -6.21 7.77
CA ALA A 249 -3.61 -7.09 8.03
C ALA A 249 -3.37 -8.00 9.27
N ARG A 250 -2.12 -8.46 9.46
CA ARG A 250 -1.72 -9.23 10.65
C ARG A 250 -1.79 -8.38 11.93
N VAL A 251 -1.37 -7.12 11.86
CA VAL A 251 -1.50 -6.20 13.00
C VAL A 251 -2.96 -6.05 13.42
N VAL A 252 -3.86 -5.84 12.46
CA VAL A 252 -5.30 -5.75 12.73
C VAL A 252 -5.83 -7.05 13.34
N GLN A 253 -5.41 -8.21 12.84
CA GLN A 253 -5.77 -9.50 13.40
C GLN A 253 -5.30 -9.66 14.85
N ASN A 254 -4.03 -9.35 15.12
CA ASN A 254 -3.46 -9.47 16.45
C ASN A 254 -4.13 -8.52 17.46
N MET A 255 -4.46 -7.30 17.02
CA MET A 255 -5.21 -6.35 17.83
C MET A 255 -6.66 -6.81 18.08
N GLY A 256 -7.30 -7.42 17.08
CA GLY A 256 -8.62 -8.03 17.21
C GLY A 256 -8.62 -9.09 18.30
N LEU A 257 -7.72 -10.07 18.21
CA LEU A 257 -7.59 -11.15 19.20
C LEU A 257 -7.21 -10.64 20.59
N LYS A 258 -6.38 -9.60 20.70
CA LYS A 258 -6.03 -8.98 21.99
C LYS A 258 -7.23 -8.33 22.70
N ASN A 259 -8.20 -7.81 21.94
CA ASN A 259 -9.41 -7.18 22.50
C ASN A 259 -10.56 -8.19 22.73
N ASP A 260 -10.65 -9.23 21.90
CA ASP A 260 -11.58 -10.35 21.99
C ASP A 260 -10.97 -11.59 21.31
N PRO A 261 -10.63 -12.66 22.06
CA PRO A 261 -9.98 -13.85 21.50
C PRO A 261 -10.76 -14.58 20.41
N THR A 262 -12.04 -14.25 20.25
CA THR A 262 -12.91 -14.83 19.21
C THR A 262 -13.11 -13.91 18.00
N ASN A 263 -12.45 -12.76 17.96
CA ASN A 263 -12.61 -11.77 16.89
C ASN A 263 -11.55 -11.93 15.80
N TYR A 264 -11.84 -12.76 14.81
CA TYR A 264 -10.96 -13.04 13.67
C TYR A 264 -11.19 -12.03 12.55
N LEU A 265 -10.27 -11.08 12.37
CA LEU A 265 -10.39 -9.99 11.39
C LEU A 265 -9.52 -10.16 10.14
N LEU A 266 -8.60 -11.14 10.10
CA LEU A 266 -7.60 -11.30 9.03
C LEU A 266 -8.22 -11.33 7.63
N MET A 267 -9.23 -12.17 7.44
CA MET A 267 -9.88 -12.32 6.13
C MET A 267 -10.56 -11.03 5.65
N HIS A 268 -11.06 -10.23 6.59
CA HIS A 268 -11.65 -8.93 6.29
C HIS A 268 -10.58 -7.86 6.03
N ALA A 269 -9.48 -7.90 6.79
CA ALA A 269 -8.36 -6.98 6.66
C ALA A 269 -7.56 -7.18 5.36
N MET A 270 -7.53 -8.39 4.82
CA MET A 270 -6.85 -8.67 3.54
C MET A 270 -7.49 -7.94 2.35
N ALA A 271 -8.79 -7.68 2.36
CA ALA A 271 -9.46 -6.98 1.26
C ALA A 271 -8.98 -5.52 1.11
N PRO A 272 -9.02 -4.66 2.15
CA PRO A 272 -8.42 -3.32 2.08
C PRO A 272 -6.90 -3.36 1.89
N ASN A 273 -6.21 -4.39 2.39
CA ASN A 273 -4.77 -4.53 2.24
C ASN A 273 -4.35 -4.72 0.78
N VAL A 274 -4.99 -5.65 0.06
CA VAL A 274 -4.76 -5.85 -1.39
C VAL A 274 -5.22 -4.63 -2.18
N SER A 275 -6.35 -4.02 -1.81
CA SER A 275 -6.81 -2.79 -2.44
C SER A 275 -5.81 -1.64 -2.26
N GLY A 276 -5.13 -1.58 -1.12
CA GLY A 276 -4.05 -0.64 -0.86
C GLY A 276 -2.89 -0.78 -1.85
N VAL A 277 -2.43 -2.02 -2.12
CA VAL A 277 -1.37 -2.29 -3.12
C VAL A 277 -1.79 -1.84 -4.53
N ILE A 278 -3.03 -2.14 -4.92
CA ILE A 278 -3.55 -1.67 -6.20
C ILE A 278 -3.57 -0.13 -6.21
N GLY A 279 -4.00 0.48 -5.12
CA GLY A 279 -4.05 1.94 -4.97
C GLY A 279 -2.68 2.60 -5.05
N SER A 280 -1.66 2.06 -4.36
CA SER A 280 -0.28 2.58 -4.43
C SER A 280 0.31 2.45 -5.84
N ALA A 281 0.08 1.33 -6.52
CA ALA A 281 0.55 1.14 -7.89
C ALA A 281 -0.15 2.08 -8.89
N VAL A 282 -1.46 2.30 -8.75
CA VAL A 282 -2.19 3.29 -9.56
C VAL A 282 -1.68 4.71 -9.28
N ALA A 283 -1.48 5.07 -8.01
CA ALA A 283 -0.93 6.37 -7.63
C ALA A 283 0.47 6.57 -8.22
N ALA A 284 1.34 5.56 -8.15
CA ALA A 284 2.66 5.61 -8.76
C ALA A 284 2.60 5.81 -10.29
N GLY A 285 1.74 5.06 -10.97
CA GLY A 285 1.54 5.22 -12.41
C GLY A 285 1.01 6.61 -12.78
N THR A 286 0.09 7.14 -11.97
CA THR A 286 -0.46 8.48 -12.15
C THR A 286 0.62 9.55 -11.95
N LEU A 287 1.37 9.48 -10.85
CA LEU A 287 2.49 10.38 -10.59
C LEU A 287 3.53 10.33 -11.71
N LEU A 288 3.85 9.12 -12.20
CA LEU A 288 4.78 8.97 -13.33
C LEU A 288 4.27 9.64 -14.60
N SER A 289 2.98 9.53 -14.90
CA SER A 289 2.39 10.15 -16.10
C SER A 289 2.34 11.67 -16.05
N PHE A 290 2.26 12.27 -14.86
CA PHE A 290 2.18 13.72 -14.69
C PHE A 290 3.52 14.40 -14.45
N LEU A 291 4.52 13.67 -13.96
CA LEU A 291 5.79 14.25 -13.50
C LEU A 291 6.99 13.86 -14.40
N MET A 292 6.77 12.99 -15.37
CA MET A 292 7.77 12.62 -16.39
C MET A 292 7.43 13.26 -17.74
#